data_70bc66496e1235ab6b5338e14f1bcb0e
#
_entry.id   70bc66496e1235ab6b5338e14f1bcb0e
#
_cell.length_a   1.000
_cell.length_b   1.000
_cell.length_c   1.000
_cell.angle_alpha   90.00
_cell.angle_beta   90.00
_cell.angle_gamma   90.00
#
_symmetry.space_group_name_H-M   'P 1'
#
loop_
_entity.id
_entity.type
_entity.pdbx_description
1 polymer ?
#
loop_
_entity_poly.entity_id
_entity_poly.type
_entity_poly.pdbx_seq_one_letter_code
_entity_poly.pdbx_strand_id
1 'polypeptide(L)'
;GTIGGGCTEAEVWQTAKDVIASETPQMLDFNLGQDAAYDEGLICGGTLKVYVEPILPMPQAIIFGGGHISKSLSKVASQAGFRTVVVDNREAYANAERFPEADATLALEYEEAFAQLEVNPACYLIIVTRGHRDDMRVLRWAVEQDVRYIGMIGSRRKTLEVVKSLMADGV
;
A
#
# COMPACT_ATOMS: atom_id res chain seq x y z
N GLY A 1 23.70 -1.47 12.88
CA GLY A 1 24.12 -2.13 14.12
C GLY A 1 23.90 -3.63 14.01
N THR A 2 24.48 -4.41 14.94
CA THR A 2 24.26 -5.85 15.06
C THR A 2 23.55 -6.15 16.38
N ILE A 3 22.89 -7.31 16.49
CA ILE A 3 22.20 -7.76 17.71
C ILE A 3 23.08 -8.77 18.48
N GLY A 4 24.37 -8.77 18.24
CA GLY A 4 25.33 -9.60 18.94
C GLY A 4 26.15 -10.52 18.05
N GLY A 5 25.64 -11.16 17.08
CA GLY A 5 26.31 -12.13 16.20
C GLY A 5 25.92 -13.58 16.49
N GLY A 6 26.36 -14.48 15.64
CA GLY A 6 26.12 -15.92 15.78
C GLY A 6 24.67 -16.34 15.55
N CYS A 7 24.23 -17.37 16.26
CA CYS A 7 22.91 -17.97 16.11
C CYS A 7 21.75 -17.00 16.42
N THR A 8 21.91 -16.14 17.43
CA THR A 8 20.91 -15.13 17.82
C THR A 8 20.64 -14.16 16.69
N GLU A 9 21.67 -13.66 16.02
CA GLU A 9 21.53 -12.74 14.90
C GLU A 9 20.87 -13.43 13.69
N ALA A 10 21.22 -14.70 13.42
CA ALA A 10 20.61 -15.47 12.35
C ALA A 10 19.09 -15.72 12.58
N GLU A 11 18.69 -16.00 13.82
CA GLU A 11 17.28 -16.18 14.17
C GLU A 11 16.50 -14.87 14.07
N VAL A 12 17.04 -13.76 14.59
CA VAL A 12 16.43 -12.44 14.46
C VAL A 12 16.30 -12.04 12.99
N TRP A 13 17.30 -12.33 12.16
CA TRP A 13 17.26 -12.03 10.73
C TRP A 13 16.20 -12.86 10.00
N GLN A 14 16.02 -14.13 10.34
CA GLN A 14 14.96 -14.96 9.76
C GLN A 14 13.58 -14.44 10.20
N THR A 15 13.41 -14.19 11.52
CA THR A 15 12.17 -13.59 12.04
C THR A 15 11.84 -12.24 11.40
N ALA A 16 12.85 -11.42 11.12
CA ALA A 16 12.63 -10.13 10.46
C ALA A 16 12.03 -10.30 9.06
N LYS A 17 12.41 -11.33 8.29
CA LYS A 17 11.77 -11.63 7.00
C LYS A 17 10.31 -12.05 7.17
N ASP A 18 10.02 -12.89 8.17
CA ASP A 18 8.67 -13.37 8.45
C ASP A 18 7.77 -12.22 8.93
N VAL A 19 8.30 -11.31 9.74
CA VAL A 19 7.65 -10.08 10.21
C VAL A 19 7.36 -9.13 9.04
N ILE A 20 8.29 -8.95 8.12
CA ILE A 20 8.07 -8.14 6.91
C ILE A 20 6.96 -8.74 6.05
N ALA A 21 6.98 -10.07 5.85
CA ALA A 21 5.99 -10.75 5.01
C ALA A 21 4.59 -10.80 5.64
N SER A 22 4.50 -10.96 6.97
CA SER A 22 3.25 -11.04 7.71
C SER A 22 2.71 -9.69 8.19
N GLU A 23 3.53 -8.64 8.14
CA GLU A 23 3.27 -7.31 8.72
C GLU A 23 2.90 -7.36 10.23
N THR A 24 3.29 -8.42 10.92
CA THR A 24 2.93 -8.66 12.32
C THR A 24 4.19 -8.67 13.18
N PRO A 25 4.30 -7.76 14.17
CA PRO A 25 5.43 -7.74 15.08
C PRO A 25 5.59 -9.02 15.88
N GLN A 26 6.82 -9.38 16.21
CA GLN A 26 7.14 -10.55 17.03
C GLN A 26 8.13 -10.20 18.15
N MET A 27 8.00 -10.93 19.28
CA MET A 27 8.93 -10.89 20.39
C MET A 27 9.73 -12.19 20.43
N LEU A 28 11.05 -12.10 20.46
CA LEU A 28 11.96 -13.22 20.62
C LEU A 28 12.59 -13.19 22.02
N ASP A 29 12.63 -14.33 22.68
CA ASP A 29 13.25 -14.52 23.99
C ASP A 29 14.43 -15.50 23.85
N PHE A 30 15.63 -15.03 24.12
CA PHE A 30 16.85 -15.83 24.10
C PHE A 30 17.36 -16.06 25.49
N ASN A 31 17.67 -17.32 25.84
CA ASN A 31 18.36 -17.69 27.08
C ASN A 31 19.80 -18.09 26.76
N LEU A 32 20.71 -17.16 26.97
CA LEU A 32 22.12 -17.29 26.57
C LEU A 32 22.95 -18.23 27.48
N GLY A 33 22.33 -18.81 28.53
CA GLY A 33 23.04 -19.61 29.54
C GLY A 33 22.66 -21.08 29.60
N GLN A 34 21.64 -21.56 28.86
CA GLN A 34 21.11 -22.92 29.03
C GLN A 34 20.94 -23.78 27.77
N ASP A 35 21.04 -23.20 26.59
CA ASP A 35 20.90 -23.99 25.37
C ASP A 35 22.23 -24.53 24.87
N ALA A 36 22.37 -25.87 24.89
CA ALA A 36 23.55 -26.59 24.37
C ALA A 36 23.83 -26.32 22.88
N ALA A 37 22.86 -25.76 22.12
CA ALA A 37 23.04 -25.29 20.74
C ALA A 37 23.91 -24.02 20.62
N TYR A 38 24.11 -23.30 21.74
CA TYR A 38 24.92 -22.07 21.81
C TYR A 38 26.27 -22.27 22.46
N ASP A 39 26.69 -23.50 22.73
CA ASP A 39 27.84 -23.86 23.59
C ASP A 39 29.21 -23.65 22.94
N GLU A 40 29.30 -23.18 21.71
CA GLU A 40 30.57 -22.82 21.09
C GLU A 40 30.86 -21.32 21.16
N GLY A 41 31.21 -20.85 22.38
CA GLY A 41 31.94 -19.60 22.54
C GLY A 41 31.19 -18.41 23.14
N LEU A 42 29.96 -18.55 23.65
CA LEU A 42 29.31 -17.47 24.38
C LEU A 42 29.59 -17.57 25.89
N ILE A 43 30.54 -16.78 26.36
CA ILE A 43 30.87 -16.61 27.80
C ILE A 43 29.80 -15.75 28.52
N CYS A 44 28.82 -15.21 27.78
CA CYS A 44 27.80 -14.31 28.30
C CYS A 44 26.55 -15.08 28.72
N GLY A 45 26.34 -15.27 30.01
CA GLY A 45 25.06 -15.76 30.54
C GLY A 45 24.03 -14.64 30.63
N GLY A 46 22.71 -15.01 30.62
CA GLY A 46 21.60 -14.07 30.76
C GLY A 46 20.46 -14.31 29.81
N THR A 47 19.49 -13.42 29.82
CA THR A 47 18.37 -13.45 28.91
C THR A 47 18.35 -12.20 28.03
N LEU A 48 18.06 -12.37 26.73
CA LEU A 48 17.89 -11.28 25.77
C LEU A 48 16.48 -11.34 25.21
N LYS A 49 15.77 -10.21 25.22
CA LYS A 49 14.48 -10.05 24.55
C LYS A 49 14.65 -9.10 23.36
N VAL A 50 14.21 -9.55 22.19
CA VAL A 50 14.28 -8.77 20.96
C VAL A 50 12.87 -8.58 20.41
N TYR A 51 12.46 -7.32 20.32
CA TYR A 51 11.21 -6.97 19.64
C TYR A 51 11.52 -6.64 18.18
N VAL A 52 10.86 -7.35 17.28
CA VAL A 52 11.00 -7.16 15.82
C VAL A 52 9.70 -6.63 15.29
N GLU A 53 9.72 -5.44 14.69
CA GLU A 53 8.55 -4.83 14.07
C GLU A 53 8.83 -4.40 12.63
N PRO A 54 7.83 -4.48 11.72
CA PRO A 54 8.00 -4.00 10.36
C PRO A 54 7.81 -2.48 10.31
N ILE A 55 8.67 -1.79 9.59
CA ILE A 55 8.44 -0.39 9.22
C ILE A 55 7.69 -0.41 7.89
N LEU A 56 6.38 -0.21 7.96
CA LEU A 56 5.51 -0.20 6.77
C LEU A 56 5.48 1.20 6.14
N PRO A 57 5.43 1.30 4.80
CA PRO A 57 5.20 2.57 4.15
C PRO A 57 3.80 3.08 4.51
N MET A 58 3.66 4.41 4.57
CA MET A 58 2.35 5.04 4.80
C MET A 58 1.37 4.62 3.71
N PRO A 59 0.17 4.13 4.05
CA PRO A 59 -0.81 3.74 3.05
C PRO A 59 -1.25 4.96 2.23
N GLN A 60 -1.36 4.78 0.92
CA GLN A 60 -1.73 5.84 -0.01
C GLN A 60 -3.03 5.51 -0.73
N ALA A 61 -4.00 6.41 -0.68
CA ALA A 61 -5.25 6.34 -1.45
C ALA A 61 -5.13 7.22 -2.70
N ILE A 62 -5.09 6.60 -3.87
CA ILE A 62 -5.09 7.29 -5.16
C ILE A 62 -6.51 7.20 -5.73
N ILE A 63 -7.19 8.33 -5.81
CA ILE A 63 -8.60 8.44 -6.18
C ILE A 63 -8.70 9.00 -7.59
N PHE A 64 -9.12 8.18 -8.53
CA PHE A 64 -9.35 8.58 -9.92
C PHE A 64 -10.78 9.08 -10.11
N GLY A 65 -10.91 10.36 -10.43
CA GLY A 65 -12.15 11.12 -10.54
C GLY A 65 -12.37 12.05 -9.35
N GLY A 66 -12.57 13.36 -9.59
CA GLY A 66 -12.76 14.41 -8.58
C GLY A 66 -14.23 14.72 -8.26
N GLY A 67 -15.14 13.74 -8.41
CA GLY A 67 -16.59 13.90 -8.21
C GLY A 67 -17.00 14.04 -6.73
N HIS A 68 -18.32 13.92 -6.49
CA HIS A 68 -18.88 14.04 -5.13
C HIS A 68 -18.44 12.91 -4.21
N ILE A 69 -18.34 11.68 -4.73
CA ILE A 69 -17.88 10.52 -3.96
C ILE A 69 -16.44 10.74 -3.52
N SER A 70 -15.59 11.18 -4.43
CA SER A 70 -14.18 11.47 -4.14
C SER A 70 -14.00 12.52 -3.05
N LYS A 71 -14.86 13.55 -3.05
CA LYS A 71 -14.83 14.61 -2.04
C LYS A 71 -15.10 14.11 -0.63
N SER A 72 -15.99 13.14 -0.48
CA SER A 72 -16.27 12.50 0.82
C SER A 72 -15.20 11.47 1.17
N LEU A 73 -14.79 10.67 0.18
CA LEU A 73 -13.81 9.61 0.36
C LEU A 73 -12.43 10.16 0.74
N SER A 74 -11.96 11.22 0.08
CA SER A 74 -10.69 11.88 0.36
C SER A 74 -10.61 12.31 1.84
N LYS A 75 -11.69 12.92 2.37
CA LYS A 75 -11.76 13.31 3.79
C LYS A 75 -11.64 12.12 4.73
N VAL A 76 -12.40 11.05 4.45
CA VAL A 76 -12.39 9.84 5.28
C VAL A 76 -11.02 9.16 5.21
N ALA A 77 -10.43 9.05 4.04
CA ALA A 77 -9.10 8.46 3.85
C ALA A 77 -8.02 9.25 4.59
N SER A 78 -8.01 10.59 4.47
CA SER A 78 -7.09 11.46 5.20
C SER A 78 -7.24 11.30 6.72
N GLN A 79 -8.48 11.28 7.24
CA GLN A 79 -8.75 11.04 8.66
C GLN A 79 -8.33 9.65 9.14
N ALA A 80 -8.36 8.66 8.26
CA ALA A 80 -7.90 7.30 8.53
C ALA A 80 -6.37 7.14 8.41
N GLY A 81 -5.64 8.22 8.15
CA GLY A 81 -4.18 8.21 8.08
C GLY A 81 -3.60 7.81 6.72
N PHE A 82 -4.40 7.84 5.66
CA PHE A 82 -3.91 7.64 4.30
C PHE A 82 -3.31 8.94 3.74
N ARG A 83 -2.18 8.83 3.06
CA ARG A 83 -1.78 9.85 2.10
C ARG A 83 -2.77 9.82 0.92
N THR A 84 -3.34 10.96 0.57
CA THR A 84 -4.43 11.04 -0.40
C THR A 84 -4.01 11.79 -1.66
N VAL A 85 -4.19 11.17 -2.81
CA VAL A 85 -3.96 11.78 -4.13
C VAL A 85 -5.24 11.74 -4.93
N VAL A 86 -5.69 12.85 -5.48
CA VAL A 86 -6.89 12.93 -6.32
C VAL A 86 -6.50 13.28 -7.74
N VAL A 87 -6.97 12.48 -8.71
CA VAL A 87 -6.68 12.64 -10.14
C VAL A 87 -7.98 12.85 -10.89
N ASP A 88 -8.09 13.94 -11.66
CA ASP A 88 -9.18 14.18 -12.62
C ASP A 88 -8.63 15.04 -13.76
N ASN A 89 -9.03 14.76 -14.98
CA ASN A 89 -8.54 15.52 -16.15
C ASN A 89 -9.10 16.94 -16.25
N ARG A 90 -9.95 17.34 -15.33
CA ARG A 90 -10.54 18.69 -15.26
C ARG A 90 -10.01 19.42 -14.03
N GLU A 91 -9.35 20.55 -14.25
CA GLU A 91 -8.80 21.40 -13.18
C GLU A 91 -9.84 21.79 -12.12
N ALA A 92 -11.07 22.08 -12.53
CA ALA A 92 -12.18 22.40 -11.62
C ALA A 92 -12.55 21.24 -10.68
N TYR A 93 -12.10 20.01 -10.95
CA TYR A 93 -12.39 18.81 -10.18
C TYR A 93 -11.16 18.22 -9.46
N ALA A 94 -9.94 18.61 -9.82
CA ALA A 94 -8.72 18.21 -9.12
C ALA A 94 -7.88 19.44 -8.76
N ASN A 95 -8.23 20.08 -7.66
CA ASN A 95 -7.53 21.24 -7.14
C ASN A 95 -7.59 21.30 -5.60
N ALA A 96 -6.67 22.07 -5.00
CA ALA A 96 -6.55 22.18 -3.54
C ALA A 96 -7.75 22.88 -2.86
N GLU A 97 -8.50 23.73 -3.56
CA GLU A 97 -9.69 24.37 -3.00
C GLU A 97 -10.80 23.33 -2.79
N ARG A 98 -10.91 22.39 -3.73
CA ARG A 98 -11.92 21.32 -3.69
C ARG A 98 -11.54 20.19 -2.74
N PHE A 99 -10.24 19.88 -2.61
CA PHE A 99 -9.67 18.83 -1.77
C PHE A 99 -8.57 19.37 -0.85
N PRO A 100 -8.94 20.23 0.12
CA PRO A 100 -7.97 20.85 1.02
C PRO A 100 -7.27 19.85 1.95
N GLU A 101 -7.83 18.66 2.13
CA GLU A 101 -7.28 17.58 2.93
C GLU A 101 -6.36 16.63 2.14
N ALA A 102 -6.35 16.71 0.80
CA ALA A 102 -5.52 15.84 -0.02
C ALA A 102 -4.05 16.30 -0.04
N ASP A 103 -3.13 15.34 -0.01
CA ASP A 103 -1.69 15.61 -0.10
C ASP A 103 -1.29 16.09 -1.50
N ALA A 104 -2.02 15.64 -2.53
CA ALA A 104 -1.83 16.11 -3.89
C ALA A 104 -3.13 16.03 -4.72
N THR A 105 -3.25 16.94 -5.67
CA THR A 105 -4.28 16.92 -6.71
C THR A 105 -3.62 17.03 -8.08
N LEU A 106 -3.97 16.14 -9.01
CA LEU A 106 -3.42 16.09 -10.35
C LEU A 106 -4.53 16.36 -11.37
N ALA A 107 -4.49 17.54 -11.98
CA ALA A 107 -5.38 17.93 -13.06
C ALA A 107 -4.75 17.55 -14.41
N LEU A 108 -4.71 16.26 -14.73
CA LEU A 108 -4.01 15.70 -15.89
C LEU A 108 -4.87 14.66 -16.59
N GLU A 109 -4.65 14.43 -17.87
CA GLU A 109 -5.15 13.23 -18.53
C GLU A 109 -4.61 11.98 -17.82
N TYR A 110 -5.40 10.91 -17.79
CA TYR A 110 -5.06 9.73 -16.96
C TYR A 110 -3.71 9.12 -17.33
N GLU A 111 -3.37 9.05 -18.62
CA GLU A 111 -2.09 8.52 -19.10
C GLU A 111 -0.90 9.37 -18.62
N GLU A 112 -1.07 10.69 -18.59
CA GLU A 112 -0.05 11.60 -18.06
C GLU A 112 0.09 11.46 -16.54
N ALA A 113 -1.03 11.27 -15.85
CA ALA A 113 -1.04 11.02 -14.41
C ALA A 113 -0.38 9.68 -14.08
N PHE A 114 -0.62 8.60 -14.84
CA PHE A 114 0.01 7.30 -14.62
C PHE A 114 1.54 7.38 -14.65
N ALA A 115 2.10 8.20 -15.54
CA ALA A 115 3.55 8.40 -15.64
C ALA A 115 4.16 9.18 -14.45
N GLN A 116 3.34 9.90 -13.69
CA GLN A 116 3.77 10.72 -12.55
C GLN A 116 3.47 10.07 -11.19
N LEU A 117 2.59 9.07 -11.16
CA LEU A 117 2.20 8.41 -9.94
C LEU A 117 3.27 7.40 -9.49
N GLU A 118 3.74 7.57 -8.26
CA GLU A 118 4.56 6.58 -7.58
C GLU A 118 3.65 5.54 -6.90
N VAL A 119 3.57 4.36 -7.49
CA VAL A 119 2.71 3.27 -7.03
C VAL A 119 3.56 2.17 -6.40
N ASN A 120 3.10 1.63 -5.28
CA ASN A 120 3.78 0.58 -4.52
C ASN A 120 2.77 -0.32 -3.78
N PRO A 121 3.19 -1.43 -3.14
CA PRO A 121 2.29 -2.36 -2.44
C PRO A 121 1.47 -1.77 -1.27
N ALA A 122 1.73 -0.53 -0.85
CA ALA A 122 0.90 0.16 0.15
C ALA A 122 -0.18 1.07 -0.48
N CYS A 123 -0.29 1.11 -1.82
CA CYS A 123 -1.27 1.92 -2.51
C CYS A 123 -2.63 1.23 -2.64
N TYR A 124 -3.68 2.05 -2.55
CA TYR A 124 -5.08 1.71 -2.77
C TYR A 124 -5.58 2.55 -3.94
N LEU A 125 -5.91 1.91 -5.05
CA LEU A 125 -6.41 2.57 -6.25
C LEU A 125 -7.94 2.56 -6.24
N ILE A 126 -8.57 3.74 -6.24
CA ILE A 126 -10.02 3.89 -6.16
C ILE A 126 -10.52 4.58 -7.43
N ILE A 127 -11.33 3.86 -8.20
CA ILE A 127 -11.82 4.29 -9.49
C ILE A 127 -13.27 4.75 -9.36
N VAL A 128 -13.46 6.06 -9.41
CA VAL A 128 -14.77 6.74 -9.28
C VAL A 128 -14.92 7.81 -10.34
N THR A 129 -14.48 7.48 -11.55
CA THR A 129 -14.50 8.40 -12.69
C THR A 129 -15.92 8.70 -13.19
N ARG A 130 -16.05 9.64 -14.12
CA ARG A 130 -17.33 10.08 -14.64
C ARG A 130 -18.02 9.05 -15.54
N GLY A 131 -17.30 8.14 -16.16
CA GLY A 131 -17.87 7.28 -17.20
C GLY A 131 -17.13 5.96 -17.39
N HIS A 132 -17.81 5.01 -18.04
CA HIS A 132 -17.28 3.66 -18.26
C HIS A 132 -15.97 3.61 -19.06
N ARG A 133 -15.74 4.58 -19.96
CA ARG A 133 -14.50 4.66 -20.76
C ARG A 133 -13.30 4.98 -19.89
N ASP A 134 -13.44 5.98 -19.03
CA ASP A 134 -12.37 6.38 -18.12
C ASP A 134 -12.14 5.32 -17.04
N ASP A 135 -13.22 4.72 -16.51
CA ASP A 135 -13.09 3.59 -15.57
C ASP A 135 -12.28 2.43 -16.19
N MET A 136 -12.56 2.10 -17.46
CA MET A 136 -11.88 1.02 -18.16
C MET A 136 -10.40 1.35 -18.41
N ARG A 137 -10.09 2.61 -18.80
CA ARG A 137 -8.70 3.07 -18.99
C ARG A 137 -7.89 2.95 -17.69
N VAL A 138 -8.45 3.48 -16.61
CA VAL A 138 -7.80 3.44 -15.29
C VAL A 138 -7.69 2.01 -14.77
N LEU A 139 -8.73 1.19 -14.89
CA LEU A 139 -8.71 -0.19 -14.42
C LEU A 139 -7.68 -1.04 -15.18
N ARG A 140 -7.56 -0.85 -16.51
CA ARG A 140 -6.56 -1.54 -17.33
C ARG A 140 -5.13 -1.29 -16.81
N TRP A 141 -4.81 -0.03 -16.54
CA TRP A 141 -3.52 0.32 -15.96
C TRP A 141 -3.37 -0.20 -14.54
N ALA A 142 -4.42 -0.10 -13.73
CA ALA A 142 -4.39 -0.46 -12.32
C ALA A 142 -4.10 -1.94 -12.07
N VAL A 143 -4.65 -2.84 -12.89
CA VAL A 143 -4.45 -4.30 -12.72
C VAL A 143 -3.03 -4.78 -13.04
N GLU A 144 -2.24 -3.95 -13.70
CA GLU A 144 -0.83 -4.21 -13.99
C GLU A 144 0.09 -3.73 -12.85
N GLN A 145 -0.47 -3.03 -11.83
CA GLN A 145 0.31 -2.47 -10.74
C GLN A 145 0.37 -3.41 -9.53
N ASP A 146 1.52 -3.43 -8.85
CA ASP A 146 1.67 -4.11 -7.57
C ASP A 146 1.15 -3.21 -6.45
N VAL A 147 -0.14 -3.40 -6.09
CA VAL A 147 -0.85 -2.56 -5.11
C VAL A 147 -1.66 -3.40 -4.13
N ARG A 148 -1.97 -2.82 -2.99
CA ARG A 148 -2.76 -3.46 -1.93
C ARG A 148 -4.21 -3.70 -2.32
N TYR A 149 -4.80 -2.76 -3.05
CA TYR A 149 -6.23 -2.79 -3.36
C TYR A 149 -6.56 -2.02 -4.63
N ILE A 150 -7.49 -2.55 -5.41
CA ILE A 150 -8.12 -1.88 -6.54
C ILE A 150 -9.63 -1.96 -6.35
N GLY A 151 -10.29 -0.80 -6.26
CA GLY A 151 -11.74 -0.70 -6.14
C GLY A 151 -12.33 0.19 -7.23
N MET A 152 -13.40 -0.28 -7.87
CA MET A 152 -14.13 0.50 -8.86
C MET A 152 -15.61 0.61 -8.49
N ILE A 153 -16.15 1.82 -8.47
CA ILE A 153 -17.59 2.04 -8.27
C ILE A 153 -18.33 1.92 -9.58
N GLY A 154 -19.35 1.07 -9.55
CA GLY A 154 -20.25 0.90 -10.69
C GLY A 154 -21.44 0.02 -10.35
N SER A 155 -22.48 0.05 -11.18
CA SER A 155 -23.52 -0.95 -11.10
C SER A 155 -22.96 -2.33 -11.44
N ARG A 156 -23.57 -3.39 -10.92
CA ARG A 156 -23.15 -4.78 -11.21
C ARG A 156 -23.03 -5.05 -12.72
N ARG A 157 -23.97 -4.50 -13.52
CA ARG A 157 -23.93 -4.61 -14.98
C ARG A 157 -22.69 -3.93 -15.57
N LYS A 158 -22.43 -2.68 -15.19
CA LYS A 158 -21.27 -1.92 -15.65
C LYS A 158 -19.95 -2.62 -15.30
N THR A 159 -19.81 -3.08 -14.06
CA THR A 159 -18.59 -3.78 -13.60
C THR A 159 -18.36 -5.05 -14.42
N LEU A 160 -19.41 -5.85 -14.65
CA LEU A 160 -19.29 -7.07 -15.45
C LEU A 160 -18.91 -6.77 -16.92
N GLU A 161 -19.44 -5.71 -17.51
CA GLU A 161 -19.11 -5.31 -18.89
C GLU A 161 -17.63 -4.87 -18.99
N VAL A 162 -17.16 -4.06 -18.05
CA VAL A 162 -15.75 -3.61 -18.00
C VAL A 162 -14.80 -4.79 -17.83
N VAL A 163 -15.05 -5.68 -16.87
CA VAL A 163 -14.21 -6.86 -16.61
C VAL A 163 -14.19 -7.78 -17.83
N LYS A 164 -15.35 -8.05 -18.47
CA LYS A 164 -15.40 -8.87 -19.68
C LYS A 164 -14.60 -8.27 -20.83
N SER A 165 -14.65 -6.95 -20.99
CA SER A 165 -13.90 -6.26 -22.04
C SER A 165 -12.38 -6.40 -21.80
N LEU A 166 -11.91 -6.21 -20.56
CA LEU A 166 -10.51 -6.36 -20.21
C LEU A 166 -10.01 -7.80 -20.44
N MET A 167 -10.80 -8.80 -20.01
CA MET A 167 -10.47 -10.21 -20.24
C MET A 167 -10.41 -10.56 -21.74
N ALA A 168 -11.28 -9.97 -22.57
CA ALA A 168 -11.25 -10.17 -24.01
C ALA A 168 -10.02 -9.53 -24.68
N ASP A 169 -9.47 -8.49 -24.07
CA ASP A 169 -8.24 -7.81 -24.50
C ASP A 169 -6.95 -8.48 -23.94
N GLY A 170 -7.10 -9.56 -23.15
CA GLY A 170 -5.96 -10.34 -22.59
C GLY A 170 -5.35 -9.78 -21.31
N VAL A 171 -6.12 -8.97 -20.59
CA VAL A 171 -5.76 -8.41 -19.27
C VAL A 171 -6.39 -9.22 -18.15
#